data_2c93ff337bc359ec6df6dc48f2afc6fd
#
_entry.id   2c93ff337bc359ec6df6dc48f2afc6fd
#
_cell.length_a   1.000
_cell.length_b   1.000
_cell.length_c   1.000
_cell.angle_alpha   90.00
_cell.angle_beta   90.00
_cell.angle_gamma   90.00
#
_symmetry.space_group_name_H-M   'P 1'
#
loop_
_entity.id
_entity.type
_entity.pdbx_description
1 polymer ?
#
loop_
_entity_poly.entity_id
_entity_poly.type
_entity_poly.pdbx_seq_one_letter_code
_entity_poly.pdbx_strand_id
1 'polypeptide(L)'
;AERCYDIHQFLIMLHRRGELNLNLGRMNLNIRYHNPCHLRALGVVNEPVELLRLIPGVNVQAFSDGCCGMLGTFGMKKKNFDLSMAMGERLFQEIVSSGVGEVSTSCGACKLQIFQGTRREAVHPVSLLAMAYRKGAENRSKGLPNPA
;
A
#
# COMPACT_ATOMS: atom_id res chain seq x y z
N ALA A 1 24.52 6.96 -7.24
CA ALA A 1 23.29 6.77 -6.43
C ALA A 1 22.31 7.94 -6.49
N GLU A 2 22.70 9.10 -7.06
CA GLU A 2 21.86 10.31 -7.09
C GLU A 2 20.57 10.23 -7.95
N ARG A 3 20.36 9.14 -8.69
CA ARG A 3 19.20 8.92 -9.56
C ARG A 3 18.41 7.64 -9.25
N CYS A 4 18.61 7.07 -8.05
CA CYS A 4 17.85 5.91 -7.60
C CYS A 4 16.76 6.38 -6.64
N TYR A 5 15.51 6.16 -7.01
CA TYR A 5 14.34 6.51 -6.21
C TYR A 5 13.52 5.26 -5.93
N ASP A 6 12.88 5.20 -4.76
CA ASP A 6 11.74 4.31 -4.58
C ASP A 6 10.58 4.74 -5.50
N ILE A 7 9.78 3.80 -5.97
CA ILE A 7 8.71 4.08 -6.93
C ILE A 7 7.70 5.11 -6.39
N HIS A 8 7.41 5.11 -5.09
CA HIS A 8 6.48 6.07 -4.50
C HIS A 8 7.08 7.47 -4.47
N GLN A 9 8.36 7.60 -4.11
CA GLN A 9 9.08 8.87 -4.17
C GLN A 9 9.10 9.43 -5.59
N PHE A 10 9.39 8.57 -6.57
CA PHE A 10 9.44 8.95 -7.98
C PHE A 10 8.08 9.47 -8.47
N LEU A 11 6.99 8.73 -8.20
CA LEU A 11 5.64 9.12 -8.62
C LEU A 11 5.15 10.40 -7.94
N ILE A 12 5.43 10.57 -6.65
CA ILE A 12 5.11 11.81 -5.93
C ILE A 12 5.95 12.98 -6.42
N MET A 13 7.21 12.75 -6.78
CA MET A 13 8.04 13.79 -7.43
C MET A 13 7.44 14.24 -8.76
N LEU A 14 7.00 13.31 -9.61
CA LEU A 14 6.30 13.64 -10.87
C LEU A 14 5.00 14.40 -10.60
N HIS A 15 4.23 13.98 -9.60
CA HIS A 15 3.00 14.68 -9.20
C HIS A 15 3.28 16.14 -8.80
N ARG A 16 4.27 16.36 -7.95
CA ARG A 16 4.65 17.71 -7.48
C ARG A 16 5.17 18.62 -8.61
N ARG A 17 5.67 18.03 -9.70
CA ARG A 17 6.07 18.76 -10.93
C ARG A 17 4.94 18.96 -11.93
N GLY A 18 3.75 18.44 -11.67
CA GLY A 18 2.64 18.46 -12.63
C GLY A 18 2.82 17.51 -13.83
N GLU A 19 3.77 16.59 -13.75
CA GLU A 19 4.12 15.63 -14.82
C GLU A 19 3.37 14.29 -14.69
N LEU A 20 2.70 14.04 -13.53
CA LEU A 20 1.90 12.83 -13.35
C LEU A 20 0.50 13.04 -13.94
N ASN A 21 0.11 12.17 -14.86
CA ASN A 21 -1.25 12.16 -15.39
C ASN A 21 -2.23 11.73 -14.28
N LEU A 22 -3.23 12.55 -13.96
CA LEU A 22 -4.24 12.28 -12.94
C LEU A 22 -5.61 11.86 -13.51
N ASN A 23 -5.67 11.38 -14.74
CA ASN A 23 -6.89 10.83 -15.34
C ASN A 23 -7.29 9.49 -14.72
N LEU A 24 -7.53 9.51 -13.41
CA LEU A 24 -7.85 8.35 -12.58
C LEU A 24 -9.36 8.16 -12.47
N GLY A 25 -9.83 6.91 -12.50
CA GLY A 25 -11.22 6.58 -12.19
C GLY A 25 -11.44 6.46 -10.68
N ARG A 26 -12.62 6.86 -10.20
CA ARG A 26 -13.01 6.78 -8.78
C ARG A 26 -13.08 5.33 -8.29
N MET A 27 -12.45 5.02 -7.14
CA MET A 27 -12.37 3.65 -6.63
C MET A 27 -13.31 3.35 -5.44
N ASN A 28 -13.72 4.35 -4.65
CA ASN A 28 -14.59 4.24 -3.46
C ASN A 28 -14.08 3.17 -2.46
N LEU A 29 -12.83 3.28 -2.01
CA LEU A 29 -12.18 2.34 -1.13
C LEU A 29 -11.79 2.99 0.20
N ASN A 30 -11.99 2.26 1.29
CA ASN A 30 -11.36 2.55 2.58
C ASN A 30 -10.16 1.64 2.75
N ILE A 31 -8.98 2.22 2.80
CA ILE A 31 -7.69 1.51 2.81
C ILE A 31 -6.97 1.77 4.12
N ARG A 32 -6.42 0.71 4.74
CA ARG A 32 -5.40 0.83 5.78
C ARG A 32 -4.04 0.45 5.19
N TYR A 33 -3.08 1.35 5.32
CA TYR A 33 -1.73 1.17 4.78
C TYR A 33 -0.75 0.77 5.87
N HIS A 34 -0.06 -0.37 5.67
CA HIS A 34 1.09 -0.79 6.46
C HIS A 34 2.38 -0.33 5.78
N ASN A 35 3.15 0.54 6.47
CA ASN A 35 4.44 1.00 5.97
C ASN A 35 5.55 0.00 6.34
N PRO A 36 6.17 -0.68 5.35
CA PRO A 36 7.20 -1.67 5.60
C PRO A 36 8.44 -1.08 6.24
N CYS A 37 9.12 -1.85 7.09
CA CYS A 37 10.31 -1.40 7.81
C CYS A 37 11.44 -0.94 6.89
N HIS A 38 11.64 -1.55 5.72
CA HIS A 38 12.68 -1.14 4.77
C HIS A 38 12.38 0.22 4.13
N LEU A 39 11.12 0.56 3.85
CA LEU A 39 10.76 1.89 3.35
C LEU A 39 10.96 2.96 4.43
N ARG A 40 10.60 2.65 5.69
CA ARG A 40 10.87 3.54 6.82
C ARG A 40 12.38 3.80 6.98
N ALA A 41 13.21 2.76 6.84
CA ALA A 41 14.66 2.89 6.89
C ALA A 41 15.22 3.76 5.75
N LEU A 42 14.55 3.82 4.60
CA LEU A 42 14.88 4.69 3.48
C LEU A 42 14.28 6.11 3.59
N GLY A 43 13.53 6.39 4.66
CA GLY A 43 12.84 7.67 4.83
C GLY A 43 11.58 7.82 3.97
N VAL A 44 11.12 6.75 3.31
CA VAL A 44 9.90 6.73 2.49
C VAL A 44 8.72 6.41 3.39
N VAL A 45 8.13 7.43 4.00
CA VAL A 45 7.10 7.26 5.02
C VAL A 45 5.72 7.72 4.52
N ASN A 46 5.66 8.89 3.94
CA ASN A 46 4.40 9.55 3.58
C ASN A 46 3.99 9.29 2.12
N GLU A 47 4.96 9.12 1.23
CA GLU A 47 4.75 9.04 -0.21
C GLU A 47 3.77 7.94 -0.64
N PRO A 48 3.77 6.73 -0.05
CA PRO A 48 2.78 5.71 -0.41
C PRO A 48 1.35 6.11 -0.05
N VAL A 49 1.16 6.79 1.09
CA VAL A 49 -0.14 7.29 1.54
C VAL A 49 -0.59 8.49 0.69
N GLU A 50 0.33 9.41 0.39
CA GLU A 50 0.06 10.53 -0.52
C GLU A 50 -0.37 10.01 -1.89
N LEU A 51 0.33 9.00 -2.43
CA LEU A 51 0.01 8.38 -3.72
C LEU A 51 -1.40 7.79 -3.75
N LEU A 52 -1.78 7.06 -2.70
CA LEU A 52 -3.13 6.48 -2.58
C LEU A 52 -4.22 7.57 -2.50
N ARG A 53 -3.94 8.70 -1.85
CA ARG A 53 -4.87 9.83 -1.75
C ARG A 53 -5.11 10.57 -3.07
N LEU A 54 -4.24 10.40 -4.07
CA LEU A 54 -4.47 10.93 -5.42
C LEU A 54 -5.62 10.22 -6.14
N ILE A 55 -5.99 9.02 -5.70
CA ILE A 55 -7.04 8.22 -6.34
C ILE A 55 -8.41 8.73 -5.85
N PRO A 56 -9.29 9.23 -6.74
CA PRO A 56 -10.59 9.73 -6.35
C PRO A 56 -11.43 8.68 -5.61
N GLY A 57 -12.02 9.08 -4.47
CA GLY A 57 -12.85 8.20 -3.65
C GLY A 57 -12.08 7.19 -2.79
N VAL A 58 -10.77 7.30 -2.70
CA VAL A 58 -9.96 6.51 -1.76
C VAL A 58 -9.79 7.29 -0.46
N ASN A 59 -10.21 6.68 0.64
CA ASN A 59 -9.89 7.12 1.99
C ASN A 59 -8.81 6.21 2.54
N VAL A 60 -7.66 6.78 2.95
CA VAL A 60 -6.53 6.01 3.42
C VAL A 60 -6.07 6.45 4.81
N GLN A 61 -5.87 5.47 5.68
CA GLN A 61 -5.29 5.64 7.01
C GLN A 61 -4.07 4.71 7.13
N ALA A 62 -3.00 5.18 7.78
CA ALA A 62 -1.87 4.34 8.12
C ALA A 62 -2.18 3.50 9.36
N PHE A 63 -1.64 2.28 9.41
CA PHE A 63 -1.54 1.52 10.66
C PHE A 63 -0.50 2.15 11.59
N SER A 64 -0.58 1.85 12.88
CA SER A 64 0.49 2.18 13.83
C SER A 64 1.81 1.51 13.40
N ASP A 65 2.93 2.10 13.83
CA ASP A 65 4.26 1.59 13.51
C ASP A 65 4.49 0.20 14.13
N GLY A 66 4.15 -0.84 13.39
CA GLY A 66 4.37 -2.23 13.74
C GLY A 66 5.27 -2.94 12.73
N CYS A 67 5.92 -4.01 13.16
CA CYS A 67 6.60 -4.95 12.25
C CYS A 67 5.60 -6.04 11.83
N CYS A 68 5.66 -6.48 10.57
CA CYS A 68 4.89 -7.65 10.13
C CYS A 68 5.48 -8.98 10.66
N GLY A 69 6.68 -8.95 11.25
CA GLY A 69 7.35 -10.11 11.82
C GLY A 69 8.24 -10.89 10.84
N MET A 70 8.13 -10.66 9.52
CA MET A 70 8.87 -11.45 8.53
C MET A 70 10.40 -11.23 8.59
N LEU A 71 10.88 -10.01 8.90
CA LEU A 71 12.31 -9.69 9.05
C LEU A 71 13.16 -10.22 7.88
N GLY A 72 12.86 -9.77 6.66
CA GLY A 72 13.50 -10.29 5.46
C GLY A 72 13.15 -11.77 5.24
N THR A 73 14.13 -12.65 5.28
CA THR A 73 13.95 -14.13 5.13
C THR A 73 13.88 -14.88 6.47
N PHE A 74 13.96 -14.18 7.59
CA PHE A 74 13.98 -14.80 8.93
C PHE A 74 12.72 -15.64 9.19
N GLY A 75 11.54 -15.02 8.99
CA GLY A 75 10.24 -15.66 9.20
C GLY A 75 9.89 -16.73 8.18
N MET A 76 10.60 -16.80 7.05
CA MET A 76 10.41 -17.87 6.05
C MET A 76 11.00 -19.21 6.49
N LYS A 77 11.85 -19.24 7.52
CA LYS A 77 12.44 -20.46 8.04
C LYS A 77 11.48 -21.12 9.03
N LYS A 78 11.19 -22.40 8.84
CA LYS A 78 10.28 -23.17 9.71
C LYS A 78 10.57 -23.00 11.21
N LYS A 79 11.84 -23.02 11.61
CA LYS A 79 12.26 -22.87 13.01
C LYS A 79 11.97 -21.47 13.63
N ASN A 80 11.74 -20.46 12.80
CA ASN A 80 11.51 -19.09 13.24
C ASN A 80 10.04 -18.66 13.06
N PHE A 81 9.19 -19.55 12.54
CA PHE A 81 7.82 -19.22 12.14
C PHE A 81 7.02 -18.68 13.31
N ASP A 82 7.00 -19.39 14.46
CA ASP A 82 6.20 -18.99 15.62
C ASP A 82 6.65 -17.63 16.17
N LEU A 83 7.95 -17.40 16.26
CA LEU A 83 8.50 -16.11 16.69
C LEU A 83 8.14 -15.00 15.70
N SER A 84 8.24 -15.28 14.41
CA SER A 84 7.86 -14.33 13.35
C SER A 84 6.39 -13.95 13.43
N MET A 85 5.49 -14.89 13.67
CA MET A 85 4.05 -14.64 13.87
C MET A 85 3.79 -13.83 15.13
N ALA A 86 4.43 -14.17 16.24
CA ALA A 86 4.31 -13.41 17.49
C ALA A 86 4.76 -11.95 17.34
N MET A 87 5.81 -11.68 16.58
CA MET A 87 6.27 -10.31 16.30
C MET A 87 5.28 -9.52 15.44
N GLY A 88 4.50 -10.18 14.59
CA GLY A 88 3.48 -9.57 13.74
C GLY A 88 2.14 -9.35 14.43
N GLU A 89 1.92 -9.97 15.59
CA GLU A 89 0.61 -10.09 16.25
C GLU A 89 -0.10 -8.73 16.42
N ARG A 90 0.62 -7.70 16.86
CA ARG A 90 0.05 -6.36 17.02
C ARG A 90 -0.53 -5.82 15.70
N LEU A 91 0.20 -5.95 14.60
CA LEU A 91 -0.28 -5.53 13.28
C LEU A 91 -1.50 -6.36 12.86
N PHE A 92 -1.50 -7.67 13.12
CA PHE A 92 -2.63 -8.54 12.75
C PHE A 92 -3.89 -8.17 13.53
N GLN A 93 -3.78 -7.91 14.82
CA GLN A 93 -4.89 -7.46 15.65
C GLN A 93 -5.45 -6.12 15.16
N GLU A 94 -4.59 -5.15 14.83
CA GLU A 94 -5.03 -3.87 14.25
C GLU A 94 -5.78 -4.06 12.92
N ILE A 95 -5.31 -4.96 12.06
CA ILE A 95 -5.96 -5.25 10.78
C ILE A 95 -7.35 -5.86 11.01
N VAL A 96 -7.45 -6.85 11.90
CA VAL A 96 -8.70 -7.55 12.17
C VAL A 96 -9.71 -6.64 12.87
N SER A 97 -9.28 -5.86 13.87
CA SER A 97 -10.16 -4.98 14.65
C SER A 97 -10.60 -3.73 13.90
N SER A 98 -9.84 -3.30 12.89
CA SER A 98 -10.12 -2.06 12.17
C SER A 98 -11.40 -2.08 11.33
N GLY A 99 -11.94 -3.25 11.00
CA GLY A 99 -13.10 -3.39 10.13
C GLY A 99 -12.92 -2.85 8.70
N VAL A 100 -11.68 -2.46 8.30
CA VAL A 100 -11.42 -1.88 6.98
C VAL A 100 -11.62 -2.88 5.84
N GLY A 101 -12.09 -2.36 4.71
CA GLY A 101 -12.29 -3.15 3.50
C GLY A 101 -10.99 -3.66 2.89
N GLU A 102 -9.99 -2.78 2.74
CA GLU A 102 -8.78 -3.09 2.00
C GLU A 102 -7.50 -2.81 2.83
N VAL A 103 -6.55 -3.73 2.74
CA VAL A 103 -5.20 -3.56 3.29
C VAL A 103 -4.23 -3.27 2.16
N SER A 104 -3.31 -2.34 2.37
CA SER A 104 -2.26 -2.03 1.39
C SER A 104 -0.89 -2.05 2.06
N THR A 105 0.10 -2.55 1.33
CA THR A 105 1.52 -2.51 1.75
C THR A 105 2.43 -2.56 0.53
N SER A 106 3.58 -1.91 0.63
CA SER A 106 4.58 -1.84 -0.45
C SER A 106 5.61 -2.96 -0.40
N CYS A 107 5.37 -4.03 0.38
CA CYS A 107 6.31 -5.13 0.56
C CYS A 107 5.66 -6.48 0.34
N GLY A 108 6.19 -7.28 -0.60
CA GLY A 108 5.69 -8.64 -0.87
C GLY A 108 5.79 -9.57 0.34
N ALA A 109 6.87 -9.47 1.13
CA ALA A 109 7.04 -10.26 2.34
C ALA A 109 6.00 -9.87 3.42
N CYS A 110 5.73 -8.56 3.59
CA CYS A 110 4.66 -8.10 4.49
C CYS A 110 3.28 -8.56 3.99
N LYS A 111 3.03 -8.54 2.67
CA LYS A 111 1.78 -9.08 2.09
C LYS A 111 1.56 -10.54 2.50
N LEU A 112 2.56 -11.39 2.33
CA LEU A 112 2.49 -12.81 2.69
C LEU A 112 2.22 -12.98 4.19
N GLN A 113 2.92 -12.24 5.03
CA GLN A 113 2.80 -12.33 6.48
C GLN A 113 1.44 -11.83 6.99
N ILE A 114 0.93 -10.73 6.43
CA ILE A 114 -0.41 -10.20 6.71
C ILE A 114 -1.46 -11.26 6.34
N PHE A 115 -1.35 -11.84 5.15
CA PHE A 115 -2.26 -12.92 4.75
C PHE A 115 -2.21 -14.12 5.68
N GLN A 116 -1.00 -14.52 6.09
CA GLN A 116 -0.82 -15.64 7.02
C GLN A 116 -1.48 -15.37 8.39
N GLY A 117 -1.32 -14.16 8.93
CA GLY A 117 -1.85 -13.80 10.25
C GLY A 117 -3.32 -13.40 10.27
N THR A 118 -3.88 -12.90 9.16
CA THR A 118 -5.22 -12.30 9.15
C THR A 118 -6.18 -12.88 8.12
N ARG A 119 -5.68 -13.68 7.17
CA ARG A 119 -6.40 -14.15 5.96
C ARG A 119 -6.88 -13.00 5.06
N ARG A 120 -6.39 -11.78 5.26
CA ARG A 120 -6.69 -10.65 4.39
C ARG A 120 -5.61 -10.44 3.35
N GLU A 121 -6.04 -10.24 2.11
CA GLU A 121 -5.15 -9.85 1.02
C GLU A 121 -4.68 -8.40 1.22
N ALA A 122 -3.40 -8.15 0.94
CA ALA A 122 -2.87 -6.79 0.87
C ALA A 122 -2.48 -6.45 -0.57
N VAL A 123 -2.81 -5.24 -1.01
CA VAL A 123 -2.55 -4.75 -2.37
C VAL A 123 -1.45 -3.70 -2.34
N HIS A 124 -0.55 -3.73 -3.32
CA HIS A 124 0.50 -2.72 -3.44
C HIS A 124 -0.09 -1.37 -3.89
N PRO A 125 0.33 -0.21 -3.32
CA PRO A 125 -0.20 1.10 -3.70
C PRO A 125 -0.15 1.39 -5.20
N VAL A 126 0.97 1.06 -5.87
CA VAL A 126 1.09 1.23 -7.33
C VAL A 126 0.13 0.35 -8.12
N SER A 127 -0.23 -0.84 -7.61
CA SER A 127 -1.26 -1.67 -8.24
C SER A 127 -2.64 -1.03 -8.15
N LEU A 128 -2.97 -0.40 -7.02
CA LEU A 128 -4.22 0.36 -6.86
C LEU A 128 -4.25 1.58 -7.79
N LEU A 129 -3.13 2.29 -7.93
CA LEU A 129 -3.02 3.39 -8.90
C LEU A 129 -3.22 2.89 -10.34
N ALA A 130 -2.61 1.77 -10.71
CA ALA A 130 -2.80 1.17 -12.04
C ALA A 130 -4.25 0.76 -12.30
N MET A 131 -4.95 0.22 -11.29
CA MET A 131 -6.39 -0.09 -11.38
C MET A 131 -7.22 1.19 -11.59
N ALA A 132 -6.88 2.28 -10.89
CA ALA A 132 -7.55 3.57 -11.07
C ALA A 132 -7.34 4.14 -12.48
N TYR A 133 -6.15 4.01 -13.06
CA TYR A 133 -5.90 4.40 -14.45
C TYR A 133 -6.76 3.60 -15.44
N ARG A 134 -6.84 2.27 -15.28
CA ARG A 134 -7.69 1.41 -16.13
C ARG A 134 -9.15 1.85 -16.07
N LYS A 135 -9.65 2.07 -14.85
CA LYS A 135 -11.03 2.53 -14.64
C LYS A 135 -11.30 3.91 -15.25
N GLY A 136 -10.33 4.84 -15.16
CA GLY A 136 -10.41 6.14 -15.83
C GLY A 136 -10.43 6.02 -17.36
N ALA A 137 -9.67 5.10 -17.93
CA ALA A 137 -9.67 4.82 -19.36
C ALA A 137 -11.02 4.23 -19.83
N GLU A 138 -11.59 3.29 -19.08
CA GLU A 138 -12.90 2.70 -19.35
C GLU A 138 -14.03 3.74 -19.29
N ASN A 139 -14.00 4.65 -18.32
CA ASN A 139 -14.99 5.73 -18.22
C ASN A 139 -14.95 6.64 -19.45
N ARG A 140 -13.74 7.02 -19.92
CA ARG A 140 -13.58 7.83 -21.13
C ARG A 140 -14.11 7.12 -22.39
N SER A 141 -13.85 5.82 -22.54
CA SER A 141 -14.34 5.05 -23.68
C SER A 141 -15.87 4.96 -23.71
N LYS A 142 -16.52 5.10 -22.54
CA LYS A 142 -17.98 5.11 -22.38
C LYS A 142 -18.59 6.52 -22.40
N GLY A 143 -17.78 7.59 -22.63
CA GLY A 143 -18.24 8.96 -22.61
C GLY A 143 -18.66 9.50 -21.23
N LEU A 144 -18.26 8.82 -20.15
CA LEU A 144 -18.57 9.21 -18.79
C LEU A 144 -17.55 10.23 -18.28
N PRO A 145 -17.97 11.31 -17.58
CA PRO A 145 -17.03 12.25 -17.01
C PRO A 145 -16.14 11.58 -15.96
N ASN A 146 -14.85 11.94 -15.94
CA ASN A 146 -14.00 11.58 -14.81
C ASN A 146 -14.52 12.33 -13.57
N PRO A 147 -14.80 11.66 -12.48
CA PRO A 147 -15.23 12.31 -11.25
C PRO A 147 -14.07 13.16 -10.70
N ALA A 148 -14.39 14.41 -10.40
CA ALA A 148 -13.49 15.28 -9.66
C ALA A 148 -13.15 14.71 -8.28
#